data_0041cd616391a8eb7851eb5808f9e424
#
_entry.id   0041cd616391a8eb7851eb5808f9e424
#
_cell.length_a   1.000
_cell.length_b   1.000
_cell.length_c   1.000
_cell.angle_alpha   90.00
_cell.angle_beta   90.00
_cell.angle_gamma   90.00
#
_symmetry.space_group_name_H-M   'P 1'
#
loop_
_entity.id
_entity.type
_entity.pdbx_description
1 polymer ?
#
loop_
_entity_poly.entity_id
_entity_poly.type
_entity_poly.pdbx_seq_one_letter_code
_entity_poly.pdbx_strand_id
1 'polypeptide(L)'
;PACLEALAERYGCRVLHYVSCPADTSDARARRLAANQLWVRDGLMMAVRLLSAMKRSGRTLAELVEKLPGFATASRVIPWESGKVLRRLEQTGRERVGEGARVRTKNGVVFVRPAKLGRSLVLTAEAADMETADELCGELQQKLDMLLLDKGGEKK
;
A
#
# COMPACT_ATOMS: atom_id res chain seq x y z
N PRO A 1 -0.74 4.04 2.28
CA PRO A 1 -1.81 4.31 1.32
C PRO A 1 -1.50 5.55 0.48
N ALA A 2 -1.86 5.53 -0.82
CA ALA A 2 -1.65 6.66 -1.72
C ALA A 2 -2.43 7.91 -1.27
N CYS A 3 -3.58 7.72 -0.64
CA CYS A 3 -4.36 8.81 -0.06
C CYS A 3 -3.59 9.60 1.02
N LEU A 4 -2.69 8.96 1.77
CA LEU A 4 -1.85 9.65 2.75
C LEU A 4 -0.78 10.51 2.07
N GLU A 5 -0.27 10.09 0.91
CA GLU A 5 0.66 10.89 0.11
C GLU A 5 -0.05 12.15 -0.40
N ALA A 6 -1.25 12.01 -0.98
CA ALA A 6 -2.06 13.15 -1.45
C ALA A 6 -2.45 14.10 -0.31
N LEU A 7 -2.79 13.56 0.86
CA LEU A 7 -3.10 14.36 2.04
C LEU A 7 -1.86 15.12 2.55
N ALA A 8 -0.70 14.47 2.61
CA ALA A 8 0.54 15.08 3.03
C ALA A 8 0.95 16.23 2.11
N GLU A 9 0.85 16.04 0.80
CA GLU A 9 1.10 17.07 -0.21
C GLU A 9 0.21 18.28 0.01
N ARG A 10 -1.11 18.06 0.20
CA ARG A 10 -2.09 19.11 0.46
C ARG A 10 -1.74 19.98 1.68
N TYR A 11 -1.10 19.39 2.70
CA TYR A 11 -0.71 20.09 3.93
C TYR A 11 0.78 20.45 3.98
N GLY A 12 1.51 20.36 2.87
CA GLY A 12 2.94 20.66 2.81
C GLY A 12 3.80 19.73 3.68
N CYS A 13 3.31 18.52 3.96
CA CYS A 13 3.99 17.52 4.76
C CYS A 13 4.69 16.49 3.87
N ARG A 14 5.67 15.76 4.43
CA ARG A 14 6.30 14.61 3.76
C ARG A 14 5.90 13.31 4.42
N VAL A 15 5.53 12.33 3.60
CA VAL A 15 5.37 10.94 4.05
C VAL A 15 6.74 10.28 4.03
N LEU A 16 7.13 9.67 5.15
CA LEU A 16 8.33 8.86 5.25
C LEU A 16 7.91 7.39 5.31
N HIS A 17 8.37 6.63 4.34
CA HIS A 17 8.16 5.19 4.30
C HIS A 17 9.27 4.47 5.04
N TYR A 18 8.97 3.37 5.68
CA TYR A 18 9.96 2.46 6.23
C TYR A 18 9.52 1.00 6.06
N VAL A 19 10.49 0.13 6.00
CA VAL A 19 10.28 -1.32 5.92
C VAL A 19 10.28 -1.92 7.31
N SER A 20 9.41 -2.89 7.56
CA SER A 20 9.35 -3.57 8.86
C SER A 20 10.57 -4.50 9.11
N CYS A 21 11.37 -4.77 8.08
CA CYS A 21 12.56 -5.61 8.20
C CYS A 21 13.66 -4.93 9.03
N PRO A 22 14.18 -5.53 10.09
CA PRO A 22 15.20 -4.90 10.94
C PRO A 22 16.57 -4.74 10.28
N ALA A 23 16.84 -5.45 9.18
CA ALA A 23 18.12 -5.39 8.48
C ALA A 23 18.34 -4.11 7.65
N ASP A 24 17.28 -3.37 7.32
CA ASP A 24 17.39 -2.13 6.55
C ASP A 24 17.50 -0.93 7.48
N THR A 25 18.64 -0.25 7.45
CA THR A 25 18.94 0.94 8.26
C THR A 25 18.76 2.26 7.47
N SER A 26 18.48 2.20 6.18
CA SER A 26 18.32 3.37 5.30
C SER A 26 17.16 4.28 5.71
N ASP A 27 16.19 3.74 6.44
CA ASP A 27 14.99 4.41 6.92
C ASP A 27 14.99 4.72 8.43
N ALA A 28 16.16 4.80 9.07
CA ALA A 28 16.31 4.99 10.52
C ALA A 28 15.49 6.19 11.06
N ARG A 29 15.42 7.30 10.29
CA ARG A 29 14.62 8.46 10.66
C ARG A 29 13.13 8.14 10.70
N ALA A 30 12.62 7.45 9.67
CA ALA A 30 11.21 7.05 9.59
C ALA A 30 10.83 6.10 10.71
N ARG A 31 11.70 5.14 11.04
CA ARG A 31 11.52 4.21 12.17
C ARG A 31 11.47 4.91 13.51
N ARG A 32 12.36 5.87 13.74
CA ARG A 32 12.37 6.67 14.98
C ARG A 32 11.08 7.47 15.13
N LEU A 33 10.61 8.11 14.06
CA LEU A 33 9.35 8.85 14.07
C LEU A 33 8.15 7.91 14.32
N ALA A 34 8.11 6.74 13.68
CA ALA A 34 7.06 5.75 13.88
C ALA A 34 7.07 5.18 15.31
N ALA A 35 8.26 4.94 15.90
CA ALA A 35 8.37 4.48 17.29
C ALA A 35 7.81 5.50 18.30
N ASN A 36 7.90 6.78 18.00
CA ASN A 36 7.35 7.85 18.85
C ASN A 36 5.83 8.03 18.67
N GLN A 37 5.23 7.36 17.69
CA GLN A 37 3.79 7.41 17.41
C GLN A 37 3.08 6.18 17.99
N LEU A 38 3.18 5.97 19.31
CA LEU A 38 2.59 4.82 20.01
C LEU A 38 1.08 4.67 19.73
N TRP A 39 0.39 5.78 19.52
CA TRP A 39 -1.05 5.81 19.22
C TRP A 39 -1.43 5.09 17.93
N VAL A 40 -0.52 4.89 16.98
CA VAL A 40 -0.79 4.12 15.74
C VAL A 40 -1.06 2.63 16.03
N ARG A 41 -0.55 2.13 17.15
CA ARG A 41 -0.69 0.73 17.58
C ARG A 41 -1.61 0.54 18.78
N ASP A 42 -2.15 1.64 19.30
CA ASP A 42 -3.02 1.66 20.46
C ASP A 42 -4.37 2.28 20.08
N GLY A 43 -5.40 1.43 19.96
CA GLY A 43 -6.74 1.85 19.55
C GLY A 43 -7.39 2.83 20.53
N LEU A 44 -7.14 2.68 21.84
CA LEU A 44 -7.67 3.60 22.85
C LEU A 44 -7.05 4.99 22.70
N MET A 45 -5.72 5.05 22.56
CA MET A 45 -5.02 6.32 22.34
C MET A 45 -5.43 6.97 21.01
N MET A 46 -5.69 6.17 19.96
CA MET A 46 -6.23 6.67 18.68
C MET A 46 -7.61 7.28 18.87
N ALA A 47 -8.52 6.62 19.61
CA ALA A 47 -9.84 7.14 19.91
C ALA A 47 -9.77 8.46 20.70
N VAL A 48 -8.94 8.55 21.73
CA VAL A 48 -8.73 9.77 22.52
C VAL A 48 -8.22 10.91 21.63
N ARG A 49 -7.27 10.65 20.73
CA ARG A 49 -6.77 11.67 19.77
C ARG A 49 -7.86 12.13 18.82
N LEU A 50 -8.68 11.22 18.31
CA LEU A 50 -9.79 11.56 17.43
C LEU A 50 -10.81 12.44 18.15
N LEU A 51 -11.25 12.05 19.33
CA LEU A 51 -12.18 12.84 20.16
C LEU A 51 -11.59 14.23 20.50
N SER A 52 -10.30 14.29 20.80
CA SER A 52 -9.59 15.56 21.02
C SER A 52 -9.56 16.44 19.78
N ALA A 53 -9.39 15.85 18.59
CA ALA A 53 -9.43 16.57 17.32
C ALA A 53 -10.84 17.11 17.02
N MET A 54 -11.88 16.30 17.24
CA MET A 54 -13.27 16.71 17.13
C MET A 54 -13.58 17.88 18.08
N LYS A 55 -13.21 17.76 19.35
CA LYS A 55 -13.43 18.82 20.36
C LYS A 55 -12.71 20.12 19.96
N ARG A 56 -11.46 20.05 19.54
CA ARG A 56 -10.68 21.25 19.15
C ARG A 56 -11.19 21.92 17.88
N SER A 57 -11.69 21.13 16.92
CA SER A 57 -12.18 21.66 15.64
C SER A 57 -13.65 22.08 15.70
N GLY A 58 -14.40 21.67 16.73
CA GLY A 58 -15.85 21.85 16.81
C GLY A 58 -16.62 21.05 15.75
N ARG A 59 -16.00 20.03 15.15
CA ARG A 59 -16.57 19.26 14.04
C ARG A 59 -16.95 17.85 14.45
N THR A 60 -17.97 17.33 13.78
CA THR A 60 -18.36 15.92 13.87
C THR A 60 -17.34 15.03 13.14
N LEU A 61 -17.39 13.73 13.41
CA LEU A 61 -16.56 12.75 12.69
C LEU A 61 -16.86 12.76 11.19
N ALA A 62 -18.13 12.85 10.79
CA ALA A 62 -18.53 12.90 9.39
C ALA A 62 -17.88 14.08 8.67
N GLU A 63 -17.95 15.29 9.21
CA GLU A 63 -17.32 16.48 8.65
C GLU A 63 -15.79 16.42 8.57
N LEU A 64 -15.14 15.65 9.47
CA LEU A 64 -13.70 15.40 9.39
C LEU A 64 -13.36 14.39 8.29
N VAL A 65 -14.17 13.34 8.13
CA VAL A 65 -14.01 12.32 7.09
C VAL A 65 -14.23 12.88 5.69
N GLU A 66 -15.23 13.74 5.49
CA GLU A 66 -15.48 14.41 4.21
C GLU A 66 -14.29 15.21 3.67
N LYS A 67 -13.38 15.62 4.53
CA LYS A 67 -12.15 16.33 4.14
C LYS A 67 -11.00 15.45 3.70
N LEU A 68 -11.12 14.16 3.95
CA LEU A 68 -10.11 13.20 3.50
C LEU A 68 -10.29 12.97 1.99
N PRO A 69 -9.20 12.74 1.26
CA PRO A 69 -9.30 12.27 -0.12
C PRO A 69 -10.12 10.98 -0.15
N GLY A 70 -11.13 10.94 -1.01
CA GLY A 70 -11.87 9.72 -1.25
C GLY A 70 -10.93 8.65 -1.81
N PHE A 71 -10.96 7.47 -1.25
CA PHE A 71 -10.26 6.32 -1.78
C PHE A 71 -10.98 5.03 -1.38
N ALA A 72 -10.87 4.05 -2.25
CA ALA A 72 -11.32 2.69 -2.00
C ALA A 72 -10.13 1.73 -2.11
N THR A 73 -10.21 0.63 -1.41
CA THR A 73 -9.13 -0.38 -1.39
C THR A 73 -9.70 -1.76 -1.67
N ALA A 74 -9.23 -2.40 -2.73
CA ALA A 74 -9.49 -3.80 -3.01
C ALA A 74 -8.25 -4.63 -2.76
N SER A 75 -8.42 -5.88 -2.30
CA SER A 75 -7.29 -6.78 -2.07
C SER A 75 -7.60 -8.16 -2.61
N ARG A 76 -6.62 -8.77 -3.30
CA ARG A 76 -6.68 -10.15 -3.77
C ARG A 76 -5.44 -10.92 -3.33
N VAL A 77 -5.63 -12.18 -2.99
CA VAL A 77 -4.54 -13.11 -2.70
C VAL A 77 -4.44 -14.09 -3.86
N ILE A 78 -3.28 -14.14 -4.51
CA ILE A 78 -3.03 -15.05 -5.62
C ILE A 78 -1.96 -16.07 -5.21
N PRO A 79 -2.17 -17.38 -5.53
CA PRO A 79 -1.19 -18.42 -5.21
C PRO A 79 0.03 -18.25 -6.11
N TRP A 80 1.22 -18.01 -5.52
CA TRP A 80 2.43 -17.77 -6.29
C TRP A 80 3.72 -18.07 -5.56
N GLU A 81 4.73 -18.52 -6.32
CA GLU A 81 6.12 -18.52 -5.88
C GLU A 81 6.70 -17.10 -5.94
N SER A 82 6.65 -16.40 -4.84
CA SER A 82 6.84 -14.95 -4.71
C SER A 82 8.17 -14.40 -5.24
N GLY A 83 9.26 -15.15 -5.14
CA GLY A 83 10.60 -14.61 -5.43
C GLY A 83 10.87 -14.27 -6.90
N LYS A 84 10.29 -15.01 -7.85
CA LYS A 84 10.51 -14.81 -9.30
C LYS A 84 9.72 -13.61 -9.84
N VAL A 85 8.51 -13.40 -9.31
CA VAL A 85 7.61 -12.33 -9.75
C VAL A 85 8.10 -10.97 -9.33
N LEU A 86 8.48 -10.83 -8.07
CA LEU A 86 8.96 -9.56 -7.55
C LEU A 86 10.21 -9.07 -8.30
N ARG A 87 11.19 -9.97 -8.56
CA ARG A 87 12.36 -9.64 -9.39
C ARG A 87 11.98 -9.18 -10.79
N ARG A 88 10.96 -9.80 -11.39
CA ARG A 88 10.52 -9.45 -12.74
C ARG A 88 9.75 -8.12 -12.76
N LEU A 89 8.96 -7.85 -11.73
CA LEU A 89 8.33 -6.55 -11.56
C LEU A 89 9.36 -5.43 -11.35
N GLU A 90 10.44 -5.69 -10.63
CA GLU A 90 11.58 -4.76 -10.49
C GLU A 90 12.27 -4.48 -11.83
N GLN A 91 12.47 -5.50 -12.67
CA GLN A 91 13.08 -5.36 -14.00
C GLN A 91 12.23 -4.55 -15.00
N THR A 92 10.92 -4.43 -14.76
CA THR A 92 10.00 -3.64 -15.61
C THR A 92 9.90 -2.17 -15.22
N GLY A 93 10.84 -1.64 -14.44
CA GLY A 93 10.89 -0.22 -14.07
C GLY A 93 9.86 0.19 -13.00
N ARG A 94 9.37 -0.76 -12.22
CA ARG A 94 8.38 -0.52 -11.17
C ARG A 94 9.06 -0.18 -9.85
N GLU A 95 8.47 0.74 -9.12
CA GLU A 95 9.03 1.24 -7.87
C GLU A 95 9.03 0.13 -6.81
N ARG A 96 10.21 -0.19 -6.27
CA ARG A 96 10.32 -1.08 -5.12
C ARG A 96 9.86 -0.35 -3.86
N VAL A 97 8.95 -0.94 -3.12
CA VAL A 97 8.47 -0.42 -1.84
C VAL A 97 8.53 -1.53 -0.79
N GLY A 98 9.55 -1.48 0.04
CA GLY A 98 9.77 -2.50 1.04
C GLY A 98 10.05 -3.88 0.46
N GLU A 99 9.27 -4.86 0.90
CA GLU A 99 9.36 -6.26 0.42
C GLU A 99 8.56 -6.50 -0.86
N GLY A 100 7.95 -5.45 -1.43
CA GLY A 100 7.06 -5.54 -2.57
C GLY A 100 7.35 -4.51 -3.65
N ALA A 101 6.46 -4.44 -4.62
CA ALA A 101 6.51 -3.49 -5.72
C ALA A 101 5.25 -2.64 -5.78
N ARG A 102 5.40 -1.40 -6.19
CA ARG A 102 4.31 -0.46 -6.45
C ARG A 102 4.13 -0.30 -7.97
N VAL A 103 2.91 -0.48 -8.43
CA VAL A 103 2.50 -0.30 -9.81
C VAL A 103 1.57 0.90 -9.87
N ARG A 104 2.00 2.00 -10.46
CA ARG A 104 1.16 3.18 -10.68
C ARG A 104 0.43 3.03 -12.01
N THR A 105 -0.84 3.38 -12.01
CA THR A 105 -1.71 3.46 -13.19
C THR A 105 -2.35 4.84 -13.27
N LYS A 106 -3.08 5.13 -14.33
CA LYS A 106 -3.82 6.38 -14.45
C LYS A 106 -4.94 6.51 -13.40
N ASN A 107 -5.53 5.36 -13.01
CA ASN A 107 -6.74 5.31 -12.19
C ASN A 107 -6.45 4.94 -10.73
N GLY A 108 -5.19 4.67 -10.37
CA GLY A 108 -4.84 4.29 -9.01
C GLY A 108 -3.48 3.65 -8.88
N VAL A 109 -3.26 2.96 -7.78
CA VAL A 109 -1.99 2.33 -7.43
C VAL A 109 -2.24 0.90 -6.98
N VAL A 110 -1.43 -0.05 -7.44
CA VAL A 110 -1.48 -1.44 -6.95
C VAL A 110 -0.17 -1.77 -6.25
N PHE A 111 -0.28 -2.23 -5.02
CA PHE A 111 0.84 -2.78 -4.25
C PHE A 111 0.86 -4.29 -4.39
N VAL A 112 2.00 -4.84 -4.73
CA VAL A 112 2.25 -6.28 -4.82
C VAL A 112 3.25 -6.65 -3.74
N ARG A 113 2.87 -7.49 -2.81
CA ARG A 113 3.77 -7.93 -1.73
C ARG A 113 3.67 -9.44 -1.52
N PRO A 114 4.75 -10.10 -1.08
CA PRO A 114 4.66 -11.49 -0.65
C PRO A 114 3.74 -11.62 0.57
N ALA A 115 2.95 -12.68 0.61
CA ALA A 115 2.24 -13.05 1.83
C ALA A 115 3.23 -13.62 2.86
N LYS A 116 2.87 -13.53 4.14
CA LYS A 116 3.73 -13.97 5.25
C LYS A 116 4.18 -15.44 5.14
N LEU A 117 3.41 -16.29 4.51
CA LEU A 117 3.70 -17.72 4.32
C LEU A 117 4.46 -18.06 3.01
N GLY A 118 4.88 -17.05 2.24
CA GLY A 118 5.80 -17.20 1.10
C GLY A 118 5.28 -17.91 -0.16
N ARG A 119 4.06 -18.44 -0.15
CA ARG A 119 3.45 -19.17 -1.27
C ARG A 119 2.34 -18.43 -1.99
N SER A 120 2.20 -17.15 -1.72
CA SER A 120 1.20 -16.30 -2.35
C SER A 120 1.66 -14.86 -2.41
N LEU A 121 1.07 -14.09 -3.32
CA LEU A 121 1.19 -12.65 -3.40
C LEU A 121 -0.13 -12.03 -2.95
N VAL A 122 -0.02 -10.91 -2.26
CA VAL A 122 -1.15 -10.04 -1.94
C VAL A 122 -1.08 -8.85 -2.87
N LEU A 123 -2.10 -8.68 -3.70
CA LEU A 123 -2.35 -7.48 -4.47
C LEU A 123 -3.25 -6.57 -3.65
N THR A 124 -2.90 -5.32 -3.51
CA THR A 124 -3.75 -4.33 -2.84
C THR A 124 -3.81 -3.10 -3.75
N ALA A 125 -4.98 -2.87 -4.34
CA ALA A 125 -5.23 -1.71 -5.17
C ALA A 125 -5.88 -0.59 -4.35
N GLU A 126 -5.51 0.64 -4.65
CA GLU A 126 -6.12 1.86 -4.14
C GLU A 126 -6.54 2.73 -5.32
N ALA A 127 -7.81 3.12 -5.36
CA ALA A 127 -8.42 3.94 -6.41
C ALA A 127 -9.47 4.89 -5.82
N ALA A 128 -10.11 5.69 -6.67
CA ALA A 128 -11.15 6.63 -6.24
C ALA A 128 -12.41 5.92 -5.73
N ASP A 129 -12.74 4.76 -6.29
CA ASP A 129 -13.90 3.94 -5.95
C ASP A 129 -13.55 2.45 -5.92
N MET A 130 -14.47 1.63 -5.39
CA MET A 130 -14.26 0.21 -5.17
C MET A 130 -14.20 -0.58 -6.48
N GLU A 131 -15.01 -0.20 -7.47
CA GLU A 131 -15.06 -0.86 -8.79
C GLU A 131 -13.72 -0.72 -9.49
N THR A 132 -13.21 0.50 -9.61
CA THR A 132 -11.90 0.80 -10.16
C THR A 132 -10.77 0.07 -9.40
N ALA A 133 -10.85 0.01 -8.06
CA ALA A 133 -9.84 -0.70 -7.27
C ALA A 133 -9.85 -2.21 -7.56
N ASP A 134 -11.02 -2.83 -7.69
CA ASP A 134 -11.14 -4.25 -8.01
C ASP A 134 -10.70 -4.57 -9.44
N GLU A 135 -11.05 -3.72 -10.41
CA GLU A 135 -10.57 -3.81 -11.79
C GLU A 135 -9.04 -3.77 -11.87
N LEU A 136 -8.39 -2.83 -11.17
CA LEU A 136 -6.93 -2.74 -11.13
C LEU A 136 -6.27 -3.99 -10.56
N CYS A 137 -6.86 -4.61 -9.53
CA CYS A 137 -6.41 -5.90 -9.04
C CYS A 137 -6.55 -7.00 -10.10
N GLY A 138 -7.68 -7.04 -10.81
CA GLY A 138 -7.96 -8.01 -11.88
C GLY A 138 -7.00 -7.87 -13.07
N GLU A 139 -6.81 -6.65 -13.57
CA GLU A 139 -5.87 -6.38 -14.65
C GLU A 139 -4.43 -6.78 -14.31
N LEU A 140 -3.99 -6.46 -13.10
CA LEU A 140 -2.63 -6.84 -12.69
C LEU A 140 -2.49 -8.34 -12.52
N GLN A 141 -3.52 -9.02 -11.98
CA GLN A 141 -3.54 -10.48 -11.89
C GLN A 141 -3.40 -11.10 -13.28
N GLN A 142 -4.20 -10.68 -14.26
CA GLN A 142 -4.13 -11.19 -15.64
C GLN A 142 -2.73 -10.97 -16.26
N LYS A 143 -2.14 -9.78 -16.06
CA LYS A 143 -0.78 -9.50 -16.54
C LYS A 143 0.26 -10.40 -15.89
N LEU A 144 0.09 -10.72 -14.62
CA LEU A 144 0.96 -11.65 -13.90
C LEU A 144 0.79 -13.07 -14.42
N ASP A 145 -0.43 -13.53 -14.66
CA ASP A 145 -0.74 -14.85 -15.21
C ASP A 145 -0.15 -15.04 -16.62
N MET A 146 -0.26 -14.02 -17.49
CA MET A 146 0.37 -14.05 -18.82
C MET A 146 1.91 -14.13 -18.75
N LEU A 147 2.54 -13.40 -17.83
CA LEU A 147 3.97 -13.45 -17.61
C LEU A 147 4.47 -14.83 -17.12
N LEU A 148 3.57 -15.70 -16.63
CA LEU A 148 3.88 -17.08 -16.27
C LEU A 148 3.77 -18.05 -17.42
N LEU A 149 2.72 -17.89 -18.24
CA LEU A 149 2.45 -18.77 -19.38
C LEU A 149 3.59 -18.70 -20.40
N ASP A 150 4.19 -17.53 -20.61
CA ASP A 150 5.36 -17.33 -21.49
C ASP A 150 6.61 -18.14 -21.12
N LYS A 151 6.67 -18.71 -19.90
CA LYS A 151 7.79 -19.57 -19.47
C LYS A 151 7.54 -21.07 -19.52
N GLY A 152 6.34 -21.49 -19.90
CA GLY A 152 6.07 -22.91 -20.17
C GLY A 152 6.72 -23.42 -21.48
N GLY A 153 7.23 -22.52 -22.32
CA GLY A 153 7.81 -22.84 -23.64
C GLY A 153 9.32 -23.08 -23.70
N GLU A 154 10.06 -22.78 -22.64
CA GLU A 154 11.53 -22.98 -22.63
C GLU A 154 11.96 -24.14 -21.72
N LYS A 155 11.39 -25.33 -21.94
CA LYS A 155 11.97 -26.60 -21.52
C LYS A 155 11.77 -27.61 -22.64
N LYS A 156 12.68 -27.60 -23.59
CA LYS A 156 13.13 -28.77 -24.33
C LYS A 156 14.61 -28.66 -24.57
#